data_82366da48614633e1c6ea50ee273cda2
#
_entry.id   82366da48614633e1c6ea50ee273cda2
#
_cell.length_a   1.000
_cell.length_b   1.000
_cell.length_c   1.000
_cell.angle_alpha   90.00
_cell.angle_beta   90.00
_cell.angle_gamma   90.00
#
_symmetry.space_group_name_H-M   'P 1'
#
loop_
_entity.id
_entity.type
_entity.pdbx_description
1 polymer ?
#
loop_
_entity_poly.entity_id
_entity_poly.type
_entity_poly.pdbx_seq_one_letter_code
_entity_poly.pdbx_strand_id
1 'polypeptide(L)'
;MLYHISRNHMSRWLCARAIFPVSEFLKNITWHKLQDVDLHRRIIFDAIVQYRHMKNIGVVAVFDRGKFDRYAHFARIGDGSLGGKGRGLAFLDSIIKKHPEFNEREGVSVSIPKTVVLCTDVFDQFMESNKLYKIALSDASDEEILKHFLRAQLPDKYIADFFAFFEATDRPIAI
;
A
#
# COMPACT_ATOMS: atom_id res chain seq x y z
N MET A 1 14.40 23.58 14.98
CA MET A 1 14.31 23.18 13.57
C MET A 1 15.21 24.04 12.67
N LEU A 2 15.03 25.35 12.61
CA LEU A 2 15.83 26.28 11.76
C LEU A 2 17.35 26.11 11.95
N TYR A 3 17.82 26.01 13.19
CA TYR A 3 19.24 25.78 13.52
C TYR A 3 19.82 24.53 12.81
N HIS A 4 19.07 23.44 12.77
CA HIS A 4 19.52 22.18 12.14
C HIS A 4 19.46 22.24 10.62
N ILE A 5 18.46 22.94 10.07
CA ILE A 5 18.29 23.13 8.64
C ILE A 5 19.39 24.01 8.08
N SER A 6 19.62 25.20 8.69
CA SER A 6 20.64 26.15 8.23
C SER A 6 22.06 25.59 8.23
N ARG A 7 22.35 24.62 9.09
CA ARG A 7 23.65 23.93 9.20
C ARG A 7 23.71 22.60 8.47
N ASN A 8 22.68 22.28 7.67
CA ASN A 8 22.60 21.07 6.88
C ASN A 8 22.69 19.75 7.72
N HIS A 9 22.27 19.81 8.99
CA HIS A 9 22.31 18.64 9.87
C HIS A 9 21.35 17.53 9.40
N MET A 10 20.19 17.89 8.85
CA MET A 10 19.19 16.94 8.38
C MET A 10 19.74 16.10 7.22
N SER A 11 20.36 16.73 6.21
CA SER A 11 20.91 15.99 5.09
C SER A 11 22.08 15.09 5.50
N ARG A 12 22.95 15.57 6.40
CA ARG A 12 24.04 14.75 6.96
C ARG A 12 23.51 13.53 7.72
N TRP A 13 22.48 13.73 8.53
CA TRP A 13 21.83 12.65 9.28
C TRP A 13 21.20 11.61 8.35
N LEU A 14 20.54 12.03 7.27
CA LEU A 14 19.98 11.14 6.26
C LEU A 14 21.07 10.42 5.47
N CYS A 15 22.15 11.12 5.13
CA CYS A 15 23.31 10.54 4.45
C CYS A 15 23.93 9.41 5.28
N ALA A 16 24.12 9.62 6.59
CA ALA A 16 24.64 8.60 7.50
C ALA A 16 23.75 7.36 7.64
N ARG A 17 22.50 7.43 7.18
CA ARG A 17 21.52 6.32 7.11
C ARG A 17 21.30 5.78 5.70
N ALA A 18 22.19 6.12 4.78
CA ALA A 18 22.12 5.73 3.37
C ALA A 18 20.82 6.18 2.65
N ILE A 19 20.14 7.22 3.15
CA ILE A 19 18.97 7.82 2.51
C ILE A 19 19.46 8.95 1.58
N PHE A 20 20.32 8.58 0.62
CA PHE A 20 21.03 9.51 -0.24
C PHE A 20 20.13 10.42 -1.08
N PRO A 21 19.05 9.95 -1.75
CA PRO A 21 18.22 10.81 -2.59
C PRO A 21 17.60 11.97 -1.81
N VAL A 22 17.06 11.72 -0.61
CA VAL A 22 16.48 12.77 0.23
C VAL A 22 17.58 13.67 0.81
N SER A 23 18.71 13.09 1.19
CA SER A 23 19.86 13.83 1.69
C SER A 23 20.34 14.85 0.66
N GLU A 24 20.53 14.42 -0.57
CA GLU A 24 21.00 15.28 -1.67
C GLU A 24 19.99 16.35 -2.04
N PHE A 25 18.70 15.99 -2.13
CA PHE A 25 17.63 16.95 -2.35
C PHE A 25 17.63 18.05 -1.29
N LEU A 26 17.64 17.69 0.00
CA LEU A 26 17.62 18.67 1.10
C LEU A 26 18.91 19.51 1.17
N LYS A 27 20.05 18.96 0.78
CA LYS A 27 21.33 19.68 0.73
C LYS A 27 21.30 20.81 -0.29
N ASN A 28 20.61 20.64 -1.40
CA ASN A 28 20.57 21.58 -2.51
C ASN A 28 19.51 22.69 -2.33
N ILE A 29 18.69 22.63 -1.28
CA ILE A 29 17.69 23.66 -0.99
C ILE A 29 18.36 24.90 -0.38
N THR A 30 18.02 26.06 -0.88
CA THR A 30 18.48 27.36 -0.38
C THR A 30 17.58 27.82 0.78
N TRP A 31 17.72 27.19 1.94
CA TRP A 31 16.86 27.38 3.11
C TRP A 31 16.75 28.82 3.60
N HIS A 32 17.82 29.60 3.50
CA HIS A 32 17.82 31.00 3.97
C HIS A 32 16.91 31.93 3.15
N LYS A 33 16.49 31.51 1.96
CA LYS A 33 15.50 32.23 1.16
C LYS A 33 14.06 31.93 1.56
N LEU A 34 13.84 30.89 2.34
CA LEU A 34 12.54 30.43 2.79
C LEU A 34 12.37 30.86 4.26
N GLN A 35 11.57 31.89 4.53
CA GLN A 35 11.39 32.43 5.88
C GLN A 35 10.32 31.69 6.71
N ASP A 36 9.51 30.85 6.05
CA ASP A 36 8.42 30.13 6.69
C ASP A 36 8.86 28.74 7.20
N VAL A 37 8.74 28.53 8.53
CA VAL A 37 9.09 27.26 9.19
C VAL A 37 8.15 26.13 8.78
N ASP A 38 6.89 26.42 8.54
CA ASP A 38 5.91 25.39 8.15
C ASP A 38 6.13 24.96 6.69
N LEU A 39 6.58 25.88 5.83
CA LEU A 39 7.05 25.53 4.50
C LEU A 39 8.27 24.58 4.56
N HIS A 40 9.24 24.84 5.44
CA HIS A 40 10.37 23.92 5.64
C HIS A 40 9.93 22.53 6.09
N ARG A 41 8.98 22.44 7.03
CA ARG A 41 8.42 21.17 7.50
C ARG A 41 7.75 20.40 6.34
N ARG A 42 6.96 21.11 5.54
CA ARG A 42 6.25 20.53 4.40
C ARG A 42 7.23 19.98 3.37
N ILE A 43 8.23 20.75 2.97
CA ILE A 43 9.25 20.31 2.00
C ILE A 43 9.97 19.04 2.49
N ILE A 44 10.38 19.00 3.77
CA ILE A 44 11.05 17.82 4.33
C ILE A 44 10.10 16.62 4.37
N PHE A 45 8.87 16.84 4.82
CA PHE A 45 7.85 15.80 4.89
C PHE A 45 7.56 15.22 3.51
N ASP A 46 7.32 16.08 2.51
CA ASP A 46 7.02 15.66 1.13
C ASP A 46 8.19 14.88 0.51
N ALA A 47 9.42 15.33 0.74
CA ALA A 47 10.61 14.62 0.27
C ALA A 47 10.73 13.20 0.87
N ILE A 48 10.43 13.05 2.16
CA ILE A 48 10.43 11.74 2.84
C ILE A 48 9.30 10.87 2.29
N VAL A 49 8.10 11.42 2.12
CA VAL A 49 6.94 10.70 1.57
C VAL A 49 7.23 10.23 0.15
N GLN A 50 7.74 11.08 -0.72
CA GLN A 50 8.12 10.72 -2.09
C GLN A 50 9.18 9.61 -2.11
N TYR A 51 10.18 9.69 -1.25
CA TYR A 51 11.19 8.64 -1.11
C TYR A 51 10.58 7.30 -0.70
N ARG A 52 9.62 7.30 0.26
CA ARG A 52 8.91 6.08 0.66
C ARG A 52 8.08 5.51 -0.48
N HIS A 53 7.36 6.34 -1.22
CA HIS A 53 6.64 5.90 -2.42
C HIS A 53 7.57 5.27 -3.44
N MET A 54 8.71 5.89 -3.72
CA MET A 54 9.71 5.35 -4.65
C MET A 54 10.26 4.00 -4.20
N LYS A 55 10.55 3.84 -2.90
CA LYS A 55 11.02 2.57 -2.33
C LYS A 55 9.97 1.46 -2.38
N ASN A 56 8.70 1.82 -2.37
CA ASN A 56 7.57 0.87 -2.41
C ASN A 56 7.12 0.53 -3.85
N ILE A 57 7.79 1.04 -4.90
CA ILE A 57 7.48 0.68 -6.28
C ILE A 57 7.71 -0.82 -6.50
N GLY A 58 6.64 -1.53 -6.90
CA GLY A 58 6.69 -2.97 -7.15
C GLY A 58 6.78 -3.85 -5.90
N VAL A 59 6.70 -3.27 -4.71
CA VAL A 59 6.68 -4.00 -3.44
C VAL A 59 5.25 -4.31 -3.04
N VAL A 60 4.94 -5.59 -2.82
CA VAL A 60 3.72 -6.04 -2.16
C VAL A 60 4.02 -6.21 -0.67
N ALA A 61 3.63 -5.23 0.13
CA ALA A 61 3.88 -5.27 1.57
C ALA A 61 2.98 -6.31 2.26
N VAL A 62 3.49 -6.97 3.31
CA VAL A 62 2.63 -7.75 4.19
C VAL A 62 1.80 -6.76 5.02
N PHE A 63 0.49 -6.97 5.06
CA PHE A 63 -0.40 -6.16 5.89
C PHE A 63 -0.21 -6.53 7.36
N ASP A 64 0.17 -5.57 8.16
CA ASP A 64 0.30 -5.68 9.61
C ASP A 64 -0.37 -4.47 10.25
N ARG A 65 -1.42 -4.68 11.01
CA ARG A 65 -2.20 -3.62 11.69
C ARG A 65 -1.33 -2.71 12.58
N GLY A 66 -0.34 -3.29 13.23
CA GLY A 66 0.57 -2.56 14.14
C GLY A 66 1.65 -1.74 13.41
N LYS A 67 1.92 -2.06 12.15
CA LYS A 67 3.01 -1.48 11.35
C LYS A 67 2.57 -1.04 9.96
N PHE A 68 1.25 -0.90 9.76
CA PHE A 68 0.73 -0.56 8.44
C PHE A 68 1.30 0.77 7.95
N ASP A 69 2.04 0.69 6.85
CA ASP A 69 2.53 1.86 6.17
C ASP A 69 1.42 2.49 5.32
N ARG A 70 0.88 3.64 5.76
CA ARG A 70 -0.14 4.39 5.00
C ARG A 70 0.30 4.74 3.59
N TYR A 71 1.59 4.74 3.32
CA TYR A 71 2.18 5.01 2.01
C TYR A 71 2.39 3.75 1.17
N ALA A 72 2.18 2.55 1.73
CA ALA A 72 2.15 1.33 0.95
C ALA A 72 0.93 1.33 0.03
N HIS A 73 1.18 1.20 -1.26
CA HIS A 73 0.14 1.26 -2.29
C HIS A 73 -0.50 -0.12 -2.53
N PHE A 74 0.30 -1.16 -2.30
CA PHE A 74 -0.09 -2.55 -2.53
C PHE A 74 0.27 -3.40 -1.33
N ALA A 75 -0.71 -4.07 -0.74
CA ALA A 75 -0.51 -4.95 0.41
C ALA A 75 -1.17 -6.32 0.19
N ARG A 76 -0.73 -7.32 0.95
CA ARG A 76 -1.34 -8.65 0.99
C ARG A 76 -1.71 -9.04 2.43
N ILE A 77 -2.82 -9.74 2.56
CA ILE A 77 -3.23 -10.40 3.79
C ILE A 77 -3.11 -11.90 3.55
N GLY A 78 -2.38 -12.59 4.42
CA GLY A 78 -2.02 -14.00 4.29
C GLY A 78 -0.60 -14.21 3.76
N ASP A 79 -0.17 -15.48 3.76
CA ASP A 79 1.18 -15.91 3.38
C ASP A 79 1.21 -16.75 2.09
N GLY A 80 0.05 -17.09 1.56
CA GLY A 80 -0.11 -17.85 0.34
C GLY A 80 0.18 -17.05 -0.93
N SER A 81 -0.27 -17.56 -2.06
CA SER A 81 -0.13 -16.91 -3.37
C SER A 81 -1.08 -15.73 -3.52
N LEU A 82 -0.63 -14.67 -4.20
CA LEU A 82 -1.48 -13.53 -4.58
C LEU A 82 -2.52 -13.86 -5.66
N GLY A 83 -2.41 -15.02 -6.30
CA GLY A 83 -3.20 -15.32 -7.49
C GLY A 83 -2.77 -14.51 -8.73
N GLY A 84 -3.37 -14.81 -9.88
CA GLY A 84 -3.02 -14.18 -11.16
C GLY A 84 -3.39 -12.71 -11.22
N LYS A 85 -4.60 -12.34 -10.78
CA LYS A 85 -5.09 -10.96 -10.79
C LYS A 85 -4.26 -10.06 -9.88
N GLY A 86 -3.99 -10.49 -8.64
CA GLY A 86 -3.18 -9.72 -7.68
C GLY A 86 -1.77 -9.47 -8.20
N ARG A 87 -1.12 -10.49 -8.77
CA ARG A 87 0.21 -10.34 -9.40
C ARG A 87 0.19 -9.41 -10.60
N GLY A 88 -0.83 -9.54 -11.47
CA GLY A 88 -1.00 -8.68 -12.63
C GLY A 88 -1.17 -7.21 -12.26
N LEU A 89 -2.00 -6.90 -11.27
CA LEU A 89 -2.19 -5.53 -10.78
C LEU A 89 -0.91 -4.95 -10.14
N ALA A 90 -0.20 -5.74 -9.33
CA ALA A 90 1.07 -5.31 -8.74
C ALA A 90 2.14 -5.02 -9.81
N PHE A 91 2.18 -5.84 -10.86
CA PHE A 91 3.06 -5.62 -12.00
C PHE A 91 2.70 -4.32 -12.75
N LEU A 92 1.41 -4.12 -13.06
CA LEU A 92 0.93 -2.90 -13.72
C LEU A 92 1.23 -1.65 -12.89
N ASP A 93 1.03 -1.69 -11.58
CA ASP A 93 1.39 -0.59 -10.67
C ASP A 93 2.89 -0.23 -10.79
N SER A 94 3.75 -1.25 -10.85
CA SER A 94 5.18 -1.04 -11.01
C SER A 94 5.55 -0.44 -12.36
N ILE A 95 4.86 -0.83 -13.44
CA ILE A 95 5.08 -0.28 -14.79
C ILE A 95 4.64 1.19 -14.84
N ILE A 96 3.41 1.49 -14.41
CA ILE A 96 2.88 2.85 -14.41
C ILE A 96 3.80 3.80 -13.63
N LYS A 97 4.29 3.39 -12.46
CA LYS A 97 5.19 4.20 -11.63
C LYS A 97 6.60 4.40 -12.23
N LYS A 98 7.05 3.46 -13.06
CA LYS A 98 8.35 3.57 -13.77
C LYS A 98 8.26 4.41 -15.05
N HIS A 99 7.06 4.65 -15.55
CA HIS A 99 6.79 5.32 -16.81
C HIS A 99 5.93 6.57 -16.56
N PRO A 100 6.53 7.67 -16.06
CA PRO A 100 5.81 8.92 -15.77
C PRO A 100 5.12 9.52 -16.99
N GLU A 101 5.55 9.18 -18.20
CA GLU A 101 4.96 9.59 -19.48
C GLU A 101 3.46 9.21 -19.60
N PHE A 102 2.98 8.23 -18.87
CA PHE A 102 1.55 7.91 -18.81
C PHE A 102 0.70 9.03 -18.19
N ASN A 103 1.32 9.94 -17.43
CA ASN A 103 0.66 11.05 -16.74
C ASN A 103 1.02 12.43 -17.34
N GLU A 104 1.66 12.47 -18.50
CA GLU A 104 2.05 13.74 -19.15
C GLU A 104 0.89 14.44 -19.87
N ARG A 105 -0.25 13.79 -20.05
CA ARG A 105 -1.43 14.39 -20.67
C ARG A 105 -2.20 15.20 -19.63
N GLU A 106 -2.39 16.47 -19.92
CA GLU A 106 -3.17 17.37 -19.06
C GLU A 106 -4.57 16.82 -18.78
N GLY A 107 -4.97 16.79 -17.51
CA GLY A 107 -6.28 16.29 -17.08
C GLY A 107 -6.42 14.76 -17.02
N VAL A 108 -5.36 13.99 -17.35
CA VAL A 108 -5.38 12.52 -17.28
C VAL A 108 -4.37 12.04 -16.26
N SER A 109 -4.83 11.20 -15.31
CA SER A 109 -3.98 10.50 -14.37
C SER A 109 -4.23 8.99 -14.45
N VAL A 110 -3.17 8.22 -14.71
CA VAL A 110 -3.22 6.75 -14.76
C VAL A 110 -2.59 6.19 -13.49
N SER A 111 -3.36 5.48 -12.72
CA SER A 111 -2.90 4.87 -11.47
C SER A 111 -3.67 3.61 -11.13
N ILE A 112 -3.02 2.70 -10.39
CA ILE A 112 -3.73 1.62 -9.70
C ILE A 112 -4.19 2.17 -8.34
N PRO A 113 -5.45 1.98 -7.93
CA PRO A 113 -5.91 2.38 -6.61
C PRO A 113 -5.15 1.63 -5.52
N LYS A 114 -5.18 2.16 -4.29
CA LYS A 114 -4.64 1.45 -3.13
C LYS A 114 -5.31 0.09 -3.00
N THR A 115 -4.53 -0.97 -3.00
CA THR A 115 -5.01 -2.35 -3.15
C THR A 115 -4.54 -3.21 -1.99
N VAL A 116 -5.44 -4.02 -1.45
CA VAL A 116 -5.10 -5.16 -0.60
C VAL A 116 -5.56 -6.45 -1.28
N VAL A 117 -4.68 -7.45 -1.31
CA VAL A 117 -4.96 -8.75 -1.90
C VAL A 117 -5.05 -9.79 -0.80
N LEU A 118 -6.13 -10.58 -0.80
CA LEU A 118 -6.22 -11.79 0.00
C LEU A 118 -5.44 -12.90 -0.69
N CYS A 119 -4.50 -13.49 0.02
CA CYS A 119 -3.74 -14.63 -0.48
C CYS A 119 -4.59 -15.90 -0.48
N THR A 120 -4.15 -16.92 -1.21
CA THR A 120 -4.88 -18.19 -1.38
C THR A 120 -5.13 -18.92 -0.07
N ASP A 121 -4.21 -18.84 0.88
CA ASP A 121 -4.35 -19.43 2.22
C ASP A 121 -5.51 -18.82 3.05
N VAL A 122 -5.86 -17.55 2.79
CA VAL A 122 -7.04 -16.91 3.40
C VAL A 122 -8.32 -17.56 2.88
N PHE A 123 -8.37 -17.82 1.56
CA PHE A 123 -9.48 -18.54 0.93
C PHE A 123 -9.57 -19.98 1.46
N ASP A 124 -8.45 -20.69 1.52
CA ASP A 124 -8.42 -22.06 2.05
C ASP A 124 -8.92 -22.12 3.50
N GLN A 125 -8.48 -21.20 4.35
CA GLN A 125 -8.96 -21.12 5.73
C GLN A 125 -10.45 -20.77 5.82
N PHE A 126 -10.97 -19.92 4.95
CA PHE A 126 -12.40 -19.65 4.87
C PHE A 126 -13.19 -20.91 4.50
N MET A 127 -12.74 -21.64 3.49
CA MET A 127 -13.36 -22.89 3.03
C MET A 127 -13.34 -23.97 4.13
N GLU A 128 -12.19 -24.16 4.79
CA GLU A 128 -11.99 -25.18 5.81
C GLU A 128 -12.78 -24.88 7.09
N SER A 129 -12.68 -23.65 7.62
CA SER A 129 -13.35 -23.25 8.86
C SER A 129 -14.88 -23.37 8.78
N ASN A 130 -15.44 -23.14 7.59
CA ASN A 130 -16.86 -23.25 7.31
C ASN A 130 -17.28 -24.62 6.70
N LYS A 131 -16.33 -25.55 6.49
CA LYS A 131 -16.56 -26.87 5.89
C LYS A 131 -17.20 -26.80 4.51
N LEU A 132 -16.86 -25.77 3.72
CA LEU A 132 -17.50 -25.49 2.43
C LEU A 132 -17.07 -26.41 1.32
N TYR A 133 -15.89 -27.02 1.38
CA TYR A 133 -15.43 -27.93 0.31
C TYR A 133 -16.41 -29.04 0.00
N LYS A 134 -17.07 -29.61 1.03
CA LYS A 134 -18.03 -30.70 0.84
C LYS A 134 -19.24 -30.28 -0.01
N ILE A 135 -19.80 -29.10 0.26
CA ILE A 135 -20.97 -28.60 -0.51
C ILE A 135 -20.56 -28.05 -1.86
N ALA A 136 -19.40 -27.36 -1.94
CA ALA A 136 -18.89 -26.77 -3.18
C ALA A 136 -18.53 -27.83 -4.25
N LEU A 137 -18.19 -29.04 -3.84
CA LEU A 137 -17.84 -30.16 -4.73
C LEU A 137 -18.94 -31.20 -4.83
N SER A 138 -20.16 -30.93 -4.35
CA SER A 138 -21.31 -31.81 -4.46
C SER A 138 -22.15 -31.51 -5.70
N ASP A 139 -23.13 -32.37 -5.98
CA ASP A 139 -24.13 -32.18 -7.05
C ASP A 139 -25.30 -31.27 -6.60
N ALA A 140 -25.13 -30.48 -5.55
CA ALA A 140 -26.13 -29.53 -5.06
C ALA A 140 -26.38 -28.40 -6.08
N SER A 141 -27.58 -27.80 -6.05
CA SER A 141 -27.89 -26.68 -6.94
C SER A 141 -27.06 -25.44 -6.58
N ASP A 142 -26.85 -24.55 -7.55
CA ASP A 142 -26.13 -23.29 -7.34
C ASP A 142 -26.74 -22.44 -6.21
N GLU A 143 -28.10 -22.46 -6.10
CA GLU A 143 -28.80 -21.72 -5.04
C GLU A 143 -28.52 -22.32 -3.64
N GLU A 144 -28.38 -23.62 -3.54
CA GLU A 144 -28.04 -24.26 -2.26
C GLU A 144 -26.58 -24.01 -1.88
N ILE A 145 -25.65 -24.12 -2.83
CA ILE A 145 -24.25 -23.78 -2.63
C ILE A 145 -24.14 -22.30 -2.18
N LEU A 146 -24.78 -21.38 -2.89
CA LEU A 146 -24.78 -19.97 -2.56
C LEU A 146 -25.29 -19.68 -1.12
N LYS A 147 -26.36 -20.35 -0.67
CA LYS A 147 -26.86 -20.22 0.71
C LYS A 147 -25.82 -20.60 1.76
N HIS A 148 -25.03 -21.62 1.50
CA HIS A 148 -23.94 -22.04 2.41
C HIS A 148 -22.82 -20.99 2.44
N PHE A 149 -22.41 -20.47 1.29
CA PHE A 149 -21.38 -19.43 1.23
C PHE A 149 -21.81 -18.12 1.87
N LEU A 150 -23.07 -17.69 1.68
CA LEU A 150 -23.61 -16.47 2.31
C LEU A 150 -23.74 -16.55 3.84
N ARG A 151 -23.83 -17.74 4.40
CA ARG A 151 -23.87 -17.99 5.86
C ARG A 151 -22.49 -18.18 6.46
N ALA A 152 -21.49 -18.41 5.63
CA ALA A 152 -20.13 -18.63 6.06
C ALA A 152 -19.51 -17.35 6.62
N GLN A 153 -18.65 -17.50 7.60
CA GLN A 153 -17.98 -16.38 8.28
C GLN A 153 -16.49 -16.38 7.95
N LEU A 154 -15.98 -15.20 7.65
CA LEU A 154 -14.54 -15.01 7.52
C LEU A 154 -13.88 -15.14 8.91
N PRO A 155 -12.73 -15.82 9.05
CA PRO A 155 -12.03 -15.88 10.33
C PRO A 155 -11.72 -14.48 10.92
N ASP A 156 -11.99 -14.29 12.22
CA ASP A 156 -11.94 -12.99 12.92
C ASP A 156 -10.62 -12.24 12.74
N LYS A 157 -9.50 -12.96 12.64
CA LYS A 157 -8.19 -12.34 12.42
C LYS A 157 -8.14 -11.53 11.15
N TYR A 158 -8.81 -11.96 10.07
CA TYR A 158 -8.86 -11.27 8.79
C TYR A 158 -9.88 -10.13 8.79
N ILE A 159 -11.00 -10.29 9.52
CA ILE A 159 -11.99 -9.23 9.70
C ILE A 159 -11.33 -7.98 10.30
N ALA A 160 -10.53 -8.17 11.33
CA ALA A 160 -9.81 -7.06 11.96
C ALA A 160 -8.78 -6.39 11.03
N ASP A 161 -8.14 -7.15 10.13
CA ASP A 161 -7.23 -6.62 9.13
C ASP A 161 -7.98 -5.79 8.06
N PHE A 162 -9.16 -6.26 7.65
CA PHE A 162 -10.04 -5.51 6.75
C PHE A 162 -10.48 -4.18 7.33
N PHE A 163 -10.97 -4.17 8.58
CA PHE A 163 -11.37 -2.92 9.23
C PHE A 163 -10.20 -1.93 9.30
N ALA A 164 -9.01 -2.37 9.66
CA ALA A 164 -7.84 -1.51 9.70
C ALA A 164 -7.46 -0.96 8.30
N PHE A 165 -7.63 -1.76 7.24
CA PHE A 165 -7.44 -1.29 5.87
C PHE A 165 -8.51 -0.26 5.46
N PHE A 166 -9.77 -0.49 5.78
CA PHE A 166 -10.87 0.42 5.48
C PHE A 166 -10.71 1.76 6.19
N GLU A 167 -10.35 1.75 7.47
CA GLU A 167 -10.05 2.97 8.22
C GLU A 167 -8.88 3.77 7.63
N ALA A 168 -7.93 3.08 6.98
CA ALA A 168 -6.80 3.72 6.32
C ALA A 168 -7.10 4.18 4.88
N THR A 169 -8.34 4.01 4.40
CA THR A 169 -8.74 4.27 3.01
C THR A 169 -9.93 5.24 2.98
N ASP A 170 -9.69 6.48 2.54
CA ASP A 170 -10.70 7.56 2.50
C ASP A 170 -11.53 7.56 1.19
N ARG A 171 -11.52 6.47 0.43
CA ARG A 171 -12.15 6.39 -0.90
C ARG A 171 -13.05 5.18 -1.01
N PRO A 172 -14.04 5.19 -1.93
CA PRO A 172 -14.83 4.02 -2.25
C PRO A 172 -13.93 2.84 -2.63
N ILE A 173 -14.31 1.63 -2.20
CA ILE A 173 -13.57 0.40 -2.39
C ILE A 173 -14.32 -0.46 -3.40
N ALA A 174 -13.60 -0.96 -4.40
CA ALA A 174 -14.08 -1.99 -5.32
C ALA A 174 -13.57 -3.37 -4.83
N ILE A 175 -14.47 -4.38 -4.89
CA ILE A 175 -14.16 -5.76 -4.50
C ILE A 175 -14.23 -6.67 -5.74
#